data_631862eca6e67ccbc6c89ed6fbe7fc8e
#
_entry.id   631862eca6e67ccbc6c89ed6fbe7fc8e
#
_cell.length_a   1.000
_cell.length_b   1.000
_cell.length_c   1.000
_cell.angle_alpha   90.00
_cell.angle_beta   90.00
_cell.angle_gamma   90.00
#
_symmetry.space_group_name_H-M   'P 1'
#
loop_
_entity.id
_entity.type
_entity.pdbx_description
1 polymer ?
#
loop_
_entity_poly.entity_id
_entity_poly.type
_entity_poly.pdbx_seq_one_letter_code
_entity_poly.pdbx_strand_id
1 'polypeptide(L)'
;DAAVIDACVKAFGVTDYLCNTEPIPTFPDGLDVEVFSISALMEANSDAHLATDREHVTPWMRRRTTGALNVSHDIDLGHYRWTVDEPADLEFVRAVYHELGGDFGMEDVLALLERKPELAQINAHIGRNEGYKKSLEEERKK
;
A
#
# COMPACT_ATOMS: atom_id res chain seq x y z
N ASP A 1 -0.54 8.47 6.44
CA ASP A 1 0.14 9.78 6.30
C ASP A 1 -0.68 10.70 5.40
N ALA A 2 -1.07 11.89 5.92
CA ALA A 2 -1.94 12.82 5.21
C ALA A 2 -1.28 13.37 3.92
N ALA A 3 0.03 13.60 3.94
CA ALA A 3 0.74 14.14 2.79
C ALA A 3 0.73 13.18 1.60
N VAL A 4 0.83 11.87 1.84
CA VAL A 4 0.76 10.83 0.78
C VAL A 4 -0.65 10.77 0.20
N ILE A 5 -1.68 10.83 1.05
CA ILE A 5 -3.09 10.87 0.61
C ILE A 5 -3.34 12.13 -0.23
N ASP A 6 -2.92 13.30 0.24
CA ASP A 6 -3.10 14.58 -0.46
C ASP A 6 -2.41 14.59 -1.83
N ALA A 7 -1.21 14.01 -1.93
CA ALA A 7 -0.51 13.86 -3.21
C ALA A 7 -1.30 13.02 -4.20
N CYS A 8 -1.84 11.88 -3.76
CA CYS A 8 -2.68 11.01 -4.60
C CYS A 8 -3.99 11.69 -5.00
N VAL A 9 -4.67 12.36 -4.08
CA VAL A 9 -5.92 13.08 -4.38
C VAL A 9 -5.68 14.24 -5.36
N LYS A 10 -4.60 14.99 -5.21
CA LYS A 10 -4.24 16.06 -6.16
C LYS A 10 -3.92 15.53 -7.56
N ALA A 11 -3.29 14.35 -7.65
CA ALA A 11 -2.95 13.72 -8.92
C ALA A 11 -4.16 13.04 -9.62
N PHE A 12 -5.24 12.81 -8.90
CA PHE A 12 -6.44 12.07 -9.37
C PHE A 12 -7.21 12.82 -10.46
N GLY A 13 -6.87 13.63 -11.23
CA GLY A 13 -7.49 14.43 -12.28
C GLY A 13 -8.67 13.78 -13.03
N VAL A 14 -8.44 13.34 -14.26
CA VAL A 14 -9.46 12.79 -15.18
C VAL A 14 -9.45 11.26 -15.29
N THR A 15 -8.77 10.57 -14.44
CA THR A 15 -8.72 9.10 -14.39
C THR A 15 -9.83 8.54 -13.51
N ASP A 16 -10.24 7.30 -13.77
CA ASP A 16 -11.18 6.59 -12.91
C ASP A 16 -10.52 5.81 -11.78
N TYR A 17 -9.18 5.64 -11.86
CA TYR A 17 -8.38 4.94 -10.85
C TYR A 17 -6.94 5.45 -10.86
N LEU A 18 -6.38 5.65 -9.66
CA LEU A 18 -5.01 6.02 -9.40
C LEU A 18 -4.51 5.28 -8.16
N CYS A 19 -3.24 4.92 -8.15
CA CYS A 19 -2.58 4.38 -6.95
C CYS A 19 -1.14 4.89 -6.82
N ASN A 20 -0.48 4.55 -5.73
CA ASN A 20 0.95 4.78 -5.52
C ASN A 20 1.76 3.46 -5.48
N THR A 21 1.18 2.36 -5.97
CA THR A 21 1.75 1.01 -5.85
C THR A 21 2.07 0.35 -7.19
N GLU A 22 1.58 0.87 -8.31
CA GLU A 22 1.72 0.27 -9.64
C GLU A 22 2.38 1.26 -10.63
N PRO A 23 3.26 0.84 -11.54
CA PRO A 23 3.79 -0.52 -11.67
C PRO A 23 4.90 -0.85 -10.66
N ILE A 24 5.50 0.15 -10.03
CA ILE A 24 6.59 -0.01 -9.06
C ILE A 24 6.25 0.82 -7.82
N PRO A 25 6.06 0.19 -6.66
CA PRO A 25 5.82 0.90 -5.41
C PRO A 25 7.12 1.57 -4.95
N THR A 26 7.09 2.88 -4.75
CA THR A 26 8.22 3.66 -4.22
C THR A 26 7.99 4.16 -2.80
N PHE A 27 6.78 4.02 -2.27
CA PHE A 27 6.46 4.28 -0.88
C PHE A 27 6.60 3.00 -0.03
N PRO A 28 6.86 3.14 1.29
CA PRO A 28 6.82 2.01 2.22
C PRO A 28 5.50 1.23 2.12
N ASP A 29 5.57 -0.10 2.23
CA ASP A 29 4.41 -0.97 2.33
C ASP A 29 3.62 -0.64 3.60
N GLY A 30 2.32 -0.33 3.46
CA GLY A 30 1.48 0.22 4.53
C GLY A 30 1.14 1.70 4.36
N LEU A 31 1.80 2.41 3.43
CA LEU A 31 1.40 3.75 2.97
C LEU A 31 0.74 3.69 1.58
N ASP A 32 0.11 2.58 1.26
CA ASP A 32 -0.57 2.36 0.00
C ASP A 32 -1.84 3.19 -0.06
N VAL A 33 -2.00 3.94 -1.15
CA VAL A 33 -3.15 4.80 -1.41
C VAL A 33 -3.74 4.45 -2.77
N GLU A 34 -5.03 4.25 -2.80
CA GLU A 34 -5.80 4.09 -4.03
C GLU A 34 -6.93 5.13 -4.04
N VAL A 35 -7.07 5.83 -5.16
CA VAL A 35 -8.12 6.82 -5.38
C VAL A 35 -8.90 6.43 -6.62
N PHE A 36 -10.21 6.33 -6.52
CA PHE A 36 -11.07 5.94 -7.64
C PHE A 36 -12.42 6.66 -7.62
N SER A 37 -13.05 6.74 -8.79
CA SER A 37 -14.37 7.35 -8.92
C SER A 37 -15.47 6.43 -8.35
N ILE A 38 -16.57 7.03 -7.91
CA ILE A 38 -17.76 6.28 -7.51
C ILE A 38 -18.30 5.43 -8.66
N SER A 39 -18.23 5.93 -9.91
CA SER A 39 -18.60 5.15 -11.09
C SER A 39 -17.75 3.88 -11.25
N ALA A 40 -16.43 3.98 -11.10
CA ALA A 40 -15.55 2.81 -11.16
C ALA A 40 -15.86 1.78 -10.07
N LEU A 41 -16.19 2.24 -8.85
CA LEU A 41 -16.62 1.35 -7.78
C LEU A 41 -17.95 0.64 -8.08
N MET A 42 -18.92 1.37 -8.63
CA MET A 42 -20.23 0.80 -9.01
C MET A 42 -20.09 -0.23 -10.12
N GLU A 43 -19.26 0.05 -11.14
CA GLU A 43 -18.94 -0.91 -12.21
C GLU A 43 -18.24 -2.15 -11.64
N ALA A 44 -17.24 -1.97 -10.77
CA ALA A 44 -16.57 -3.08 -10.12
C ALA A 44 -17.55 -3.94 -9.28
N ASN A 45 -18.47 -3.30 -8.57
CA ASN A 45 -19.48 -4.02 -7.80
C ASN A 45 -20.43 -4.87 -8.68
N SER A 46 -20.74 -4.38 -9.90
CA SER A 46 -21.60 -5.10 -10.86
C SER A 46 -20.85 -6.23 -11.56
N ASP A 47 -19.61 -5.98 -11.98
CA ASP A 47 -18.92 -6.80 -12.98
C ASP A 47 -17.77 -7.64 -12.42
N ALA A 48 -17.33 -7.40 -11.17
CA ALA A 48 -16.28 -8.20 -10.54
C ALA A 48 -16.85 -9.50 -9.98
N HIS A 49 -16.42 -10.63 -10.55
CA HIS A 49 -16.90 -11.96 -10.21
C HIS A 49 -15.84 -12.89 -9.58
N LEU A 50 -14.55 -12.53 -9.69
CA LEU A 50 -13.48 -13.31 -9.06
C LEU A 50 -13.51 -13.13 -7.55
N ALA A 51 -13.22 -14.20 -6.81
CA ALA A 51 -13.17 -14.12 -5.34
C ALA A 51 -12.14 -13.09 -4.86
N THR A 52 -10.96 -13.07 -5.49
CA THR A 52 -9.91 -12.08 -5.23
C THR A 52 -10.35 -10.64 -5.47
N ASP A 53 -11.17 -10.37 -6.50
CA ASP A 53 -11.70 -9.03 -6.76
C ASP A 53 -12.67 -8.59 -5.66
N ARG A 54 -13.47 -9.52 -5.14
CA ARG A 54 -14.44 -9.25 -4.06
C ARG A 54 -13.78 -9.10 -2.70
N GLU A 55 -12.68 -9.81 -2.46
CA GLU A 55 -11.89 -9.74 -1.23
C GLU A 55 -11.06 -8.44 -1.16
N HIS A 56 -10.33 -8.12 -2.25
CA HIS A 56 -9.37 -7.03 -2.28
C HIS A 56 -9.90 -5.72 -2.90
N VAL A 57 -11.15 -5.69 -3.36
CA VAL A 57 -11.91 -4.53 -3.86
C VAL A 57 -11.40 -3.96 -5.20
N THR A 58 -10.13 -3.65 -5.31
CA THR A 58 -9.57 -2.83 -6.41
C THR A 58 -8.94 -3.60 -7.58
N PRO A 59 -8.60 -4.92 -7.50
CA PRO A 59 -7.92 -5.61 -8.60
C PRO A 59 -8.67 -5.55 -9.93
N TRP A 60 -10.00 -5.56 -9.90
CA TRP A 60 -10.83 -5.41 -11.10
C TRP A 60 -10.63 -4.05 -11.77
N MET A 61 -10.63 -2.96 -10.98
CA MET A 61 -10.40 -1.60 -11.47
C MET A 61 -9.01 -1.45 -12.06
N ARG A 62 -7.97 -1.95 -11.37
CA ARG A 62 -6.58 -1.92 -11.85
C ARG A 62 -6.43 -2.55 -13.24
N ARG A 63 -7.05 -3.71 -13.47
CA ARG A 63 -6.96 -4.40 -14.77
C ARG A 63 -7.67 -3.67 -15.91
N ARG A 64 -8.66 -2.84 -15.61
CA ARG A 64 -9.43 -2.09 -16.61
C ARG A 64 -8.85 -0.73 -16.94
N THR A 65 -8.15 -0.13 -16.01
CA THR A 65 -7.60 1.21 -16.21
C THR A 65 -6.31 1.12 -17.04
N THR A 66 -6.42 1.46 -18.33
CA THR A 66 -5.26 1.64 -19.19
C THR A 66 -4.60 2.97 -18.85
N GLY A 67 -3.32 2.93 -18.43
CA GLY A 67 -2.59 4.13 -18.06
C GLY A 67 -2.92 4.62 -16.65
N ALA A 68 -3.11 3.69 -15.70
CA ALA A 68 -3.22 4.04 -14.30
C ALA A 68 -2.11 5.02 -13.90
N LEU A 69 -2.49 6.18 -13.39
CA LEU A 69 -1.52 7.15 -12.89
C LEU A 69 -0.92 6.59 -11.60
N ASN A 70 0.39 6.55 -11.55
CA ASN A 70 1.13 6.20 -10.34
C ASN A 70 1.71 7.46 -9.71
N VAL A 71 1.47 7.63 -8.42
CA VAL A 71 2.15 8.64 -7.62
C VAL A 71 3.40 8.00 -7.02
N SER A 72 4.56 8.44 -7.47
CA SER A 72 5.85 7.92 -7.02
C SER A 72 6.50 8.88 -6.04
N HIS A 73 7.26 8.35 -5.10
CA HIS A 73 8.21 9.09 -4.30
C HIS A 73 9.54 9.22 -5.07
N ASP A 74 10.26 10.33 -4.89
CA ASP A 74 11.52 10.59 -5.60
C ASP A 74 12.63 9.58 -5.22
N ILE A 75 12.59 9.07 -4.01
CA ILE A 75 13.48 8.03 -3.50
C ILE A 75 12.69 6.72 -3.40
N ASP A 76 13.28 5.60 -3.83
CA ASP A 76 12.65 4.28 -3.65
C ASP A 76 12.74 3.84 -2.18
N LEU A 77 11.59 3.92 -1.51
CA LEU A 77 11.37 3.48 -0.12
C LEU A 77 10.55 2.18 -0.06
N GLY A 78 10.25 1.57 -1.22
CA GLY A 78 9.41 0.39 -1.34
C GLY A 78 9.95 -0.87 -0.64
N HIS A 79 11.20 -0.84 -0.20
CA HIS A 79 11.83 -1.90 0.59
C HIS A 79 11.45 -1.89 2.07
N TYR A 80 10.88 -0.78 2.58
CA TYR A 80 10.38 -0.71 3.96
C TYR A 80 8.98 -1.32 4.05
N ARG A 81 8.72 -2.01 5.18
CA ARG A 81 7.43 -2.61 5.49
C ARG A 81 6.86 -2.04 6.79
N TRP A 82 5.77 -1.27 6.66
CA TRP A 82 5.11 -0.56 7.77
C TRP A 82 3.63 -0.96 7.94
N THR A 83 3.18 -1.99 7.24
CA THR A 83 1.88 -2.63 7.45
C THR A 83 1.87 -3.49 8.72
N VAL A 84 0.71 -3.96 9.16
CA VAL A 84 0.56 -4.84 10.34
C VAL A 84 -0.28 -6.05 9.98
N ASP A 85 0.38 -7.10 9.47
CA ASP A 85 -0.25 -8.37 9.10
C ASP A 85 0.32 -9.56 9.91
N GLU A 86 1.59 -9.45 10.32
CA GLU A 86 2.33 -10.50 11.01
C GLU A 86 2.83 -10.02 12.39
N PRO A 87 3.15 -10.93 13.33
CA PRO A 87 3.63 -10.54 14.67
C PRO A 87 4.85 -9.62 14.66
N ALA A 88 5.80 -9.82 13.73
CA ALA A 88 6.97 -8.98 13.59
C ALA A 88 6.62 -7.55 13.14
N ASP A 89 5.55 -7.38 12.32
CA ASP A 89 5.07 -6.07 11.94
C ASP A 89 4.57 -5.29 13.17
N LEU A 90 3.82 -5.96 14.04
CA LEU A 90 3.32 -5.35 15.27
C LEU A 90 4.48 -4.99 16.21
N GLU A 91 5.53 -5.81 16.28
CA GLU A 91 6.75 -5.50 17.04
C GLU A 91 7.43 -4.24 16.50
N PHE A 92 7.63 -4.14 15.19
CA PHE A 92 8.17 -2.96 14.55
C PHE A 92 7.34 -1.70 14.86
N VAL A 93 6.02 -1.76 14.66
CA VAL A 93 5.13 -0.61 14.91
C VAL A 93 5.19 -0.18 16.38
N ARG A 94 5.19 -1.11 17.33
CA ARG A 94 5.34 -0.81 18.75
C ARG A 94 6.66 -0.12 19.06
N ALA A 95 7.76 -0.56 18.43
CA ALA A 95 9.07 0.06 18.60
C ALA A 95 9.07 1.50 18.06
N VAL A 96 8.47 1.75 16.89
CA VAL A 96 8.32 3.11 16.32
C VAL A 96 7.52 4.01 17.27
N TYR A 97 6.36 3.56 17.75
CA TYR A 97 5.54 4.34 18.70
C TYR A 97 6.24 4.58 20.04
N HIS A 98 7.06 3.65 20.50
CA HIS A 98 7.87 3.83 21.71
C HIS A 98 8.89 4.96 21.55
N GLU A 99 9.49 5.09 20.37
CA GLU A 99 10.53 6.09 20.09
C GLU A 99 9.98 7.48 19.74
N LEU A 100 8.86 7.54 19.01
CA LEU A 100 8.32 8.79 18.44
C LEU A 100 7.08 9.32 19.19
N GLY A 101 6.40 8.46 19.96
CA GLY A 101 5.12 8.82 20.56
C GLY A 101 3.95 8.65 19.58
N GLY A 102 2.94 9.52 19.65
CA GLY A 102 1.67 9.35 18.91
C GLY A 102 1.41 10.32 17.76
N ASP A 103 2.28 11.29 17.53
CA ASP A 103 2.11 12.32 16.50
C ASP A 103 3.37 12.41 15.64
N PHE A 104 3.40 11.63 14.55
CA PHE A 104 4.53 11.56 13.62
C PHE A 104 4.04 11.22 12.20
N GLY A 105 4.82 11.64 11.21
CA GLY A 105 4.62 11.32 9.79
C GLY A 105 5.69 10.39 9.23
N MET A 106 5.63 10.16 7.93
CA MET A 106 6.59 9.32 7.20
C MET A 106 8.03 9.77 7.40
N GLU A 107 8.28 11.07 7.30
CA GLU A 107 9.63 11.64 7.43
C GLU A 107 10.24 11.40 8.83
N ASP A 108 9.42 11.44 9.88
CA ASP A 108 9.88 11.18 11.24
C ASP A 108 10.31 9.72 11.41
N VAL A 109 9.55 8.79 10.79
CA VAL A 109 9.90 7.36 10.80
C VAL A 109 11.18 7.13 10.01
N LEU A 110 11.35 7.76 8.83
CA LEU A 110 12.59 7.67 8.05
C LEU A 110 13.78 8.17 8.86
N ALA A 111 13.68 9.35 9.48
CA ALA A 111 14.73 9.90 10.34
C ALA A 111 15.01 9.02 11.56
N LEU A 112 14.02 8.31 12.11
CA LEU A 112 14.23 7.32 13.16
C LEU A 112 15.04 6.12 12.63
N LEU A 113 14.67 5.58 11.46
CA LEU A 113 15.35 4.42 10.87
C LEU A 113 16.79 4.73 10.42
N GLU A 114 17.10 5.98 10.05
CA GLU A 114 18.48 6.41 9.84
C GLU A 114 19.33 6.35 11.12
N ARG A 115 18.73 6.73 12.26
CA ARG A 115 19.41 6.69 13.57
C ARG A 115 19.46 5.31 14.20
N LYS A 116 18.47 4.46 13.90
CA LYS A 116 18.26 3.12 14.48
C LYS A 116 17.92 2.11 13.38
N PRO A 117 18.88 1.80 12.48
CA PRO A 117 18.62 0.92 11.34
C PRO A 117 18.22 -0.51 11.72
N GLU A 118 18.54 -0.94 12.94
CA GLU A 118 18.15 -2.23 13.49
C GLU A 118 16.61 -2.39 13.56
N LEU A 119 15.86 -1.31 13.73
CA LEU A 119 14.40 -1.37 13.77
C LEU A 119 13.82 -1.85 12.42
N ALA A 120 14.37 -1.40 11.30
CA ALA A 120 13.93 -1.83 9.99
C ALA A 120 14.19 -3.33 9.72
N GLN A 121 15.08 -3.98 10.50
CA GLN A 121 15.38 -5.40 10.35
C GLN A 121 14.34 -6.31 11.03
N ILE A 122 13.52 -5.77 11.92
CA ILE A 122 12.54 -6.57 12.69
C ILE A 122 11.62 -7.37 11.75
N ASN A 123 11.13 -6.74 10.69
CA ASN A 123 10.20 -7.35 9.74
C ASN A 123 10.69 -7.36 8.27
N ALA A 124 11.96 -7.02 8.01
CA ALA A 124 12.52 -6.97 6.65
C ALA A 124 12.51 -8.33 5.90
N HIS A 125 12.33 -9.43 6.63
CA HIS A 125 12.25 -10.78 6.05
C HIS A 125 10.87 -11.11 5.45
N ILE A 126 9.85 -10.26 5.68
CA ILE A 126 8.47 -10.47 5.21
C ILE A 126 8.29 -9.70 3.89
N GLY A 127 7.81 -10.41 2.87
CA GLY A 127 7.59 -9.81 1.54
C GLY A 127 6.32 -8.98 1.44
N ARG A 128 6.30 -8.06 0.48
CA ARG A 128 5.11 -7.26 0.14
C ARG A 128 4.02 -8.15 -0.49
N ASN A 129 2.76 -7.86 -0.18
CA ASN A 129 1.57 -8.50 -0.77
C ASN A 129 1.48 -10.03 -0.57
N GLU A 130 2.00 -10.58 0.51
CA GLU A 130 1.92 -12.04 0.75
C GLU A 130 0.48 -12.54 0.88
N GLY A 131 -0.41 -11.79 1.51
CA GLY A 131 -1.83 -12.11 1.59
C GLY A 131 -2.49 -12.22 0.22
N TYR A 132 -2.27 -11.22 -0.65
CA TYR A 132 -2.80 -11.24 -2.01
C TYR A 132 -2.28 -12.41 -2.85
N LYS A 133 -1.00 -12.75 -2.72
CA LYS A 133 -0.40 -13.92 -3.40
C LYS A 133 -1.05 -15.23 -2.95
N LYS A 134 -1.31 -15.39 -1.64
CA LYS A 134 -2.02 -16.55 -1.09
C LYS A 134 -3.44 -16.67 -1.65
N SER A 135 -4.20 -15.56 -1.69
CA SER A 135 -5.56 -15.54 -2.26
C SER A 135 -5.57 -15.94 -3.74
N LEU A 136 -4.62 -15.45 -4.55
CA LEU A 136 -4.48 -15.85 -5.95
C LEU A 136 -4.13 -17.33 -6.13
N GLU A 137 -3.30 -17.89 -5.26
CA GLU A 137 -2.96 -19.33 -5.31
C GLU A 137 -4.15 -20.22 -4.95
N GLU A 138 -4.97 -19.81 -4.01
CA GLU A 138 -6.19 -20.52 -3.63
C GLU A 138 -7.23 -20.48 -4.76
N GLU A 139 -7.37 -19.35 -5.45
CA GLU A 139 -8.28 -19.21 -6.58
C GLU A 139 -7.87 -20.11 -7.76
N ARG A 140 -6.56 -20.26 -8.03
CA ARG A 140 -6.04 -21.14 -9.09
C ARG A 140 -6.24 -22.62 -8.82
N LYS A 141 -6.52 -23.01 -7.58
CA LYS A 141 -6.76 -24.43 -7.17
C LYS A 141 -8.22 -24.84 -7.27
N LYS A 142 -9.12 -23.90 -7.52
CA LYS A 142 -10.58 -24.12 -7.68
C LYS A 142 -10.95 -24.29 -9.15
#